data_a5f3020b8fb02549612e8aaa7ff539b9
#
_entry.id   a5f3020b8fb02549612e8aaa7ff539b9
#
_cell.length_a   1.000
_cell.length_b   1.000
_cell.length_c   1.000
_cell.angle_alpha   90.00
_cell.angle_beta   90.00
_cell.angle_gamma   90.00
#
_symmetry.space_group_name_H-M   'P 1'
#
loop_
_entity.id
_entity.type
_entity.pdbx_description
1 polymer ?
#
loop_
_entity_poly.entity_id
_entity_poly.type
_entity_poly.pdbx_seq_one_letter_code
_entity_poly.pdbx_strand_id
1 'polypeptide(L)'
;MRADGYNQVKREEEGFPENNEKKEREKTMEKMLLNENWKLRDASETEWIPGTVPGSVYQDYLNAGKMEDPYWRANEEQALELMKRDFEYRTVFDVPEGMFAHDEVILHFDGIDTVADICLNGQTLGHVDNMHRTWEYRV
;
A
#
# COMPACT_ATOMS: atom_id res chain seq x y z
N MET A 1 -5.30 -1.37 7.14
CA MET A 1 -4.19 -1.40 6.17
C MET A 1 -3.23 -0.26 6.47
N ARG A 2 -1.97 -0.53 6.70
CA ARG A 2 -0.96 0.50 7.00
C ARG A 2 0.22 0.31 6.06
N ALA A 3 0.46 1.25 5.16
CA ALA A 3 1.62 1.27 4.29
C ALA A 3 2.50 2.47 4.69
N ASP A 4 3.62 2.19 5.39
CA ASP A 4 4.58 3.21 5.78
C ASP A 4 5.76 3.19 4.81
N GLY A 5 5.87 4.20 3.96
CA GLY A 5 6.99 4.37 3.04
C GLY A 5 8.17 5.06 3.74
N TYR A 6 9.29 4.36 3.95
CA TYR A 6 10.53 4.95 4.42
C TYR A 6 11.51 5.19 3.27
N ASN A 7 11.98 6.42 3.16
CA ASN A 7 13.11 6.79 2.31
C ASN A 7 14.43 6.22 2.87
N GLN A 8 15.06 5.30 2.17
CA GLN A 8 16.44 4.94 2.47
C GLN A 8 17.43 5.87 1.74
N VAL A 9 18.14 6.67 2.53
CA VAL A 9 19.31 7.44 2.08
C VAL A 9 20.51 6.49 2.02
N LYS A 10 21.06 6.27 0.83
CA LYS A 10 22.35 5.56 0.68
C LYS A 10 23.51 6.45 1.12
N ARG A 11 24.37 5.91 1.97
CA ARG A 11 25.70 6.47 2.25
C ARG A 11 26.63 6.17 1.09
N GLU A 12 27.34 7.18 0.62
CA GLU A 12 28.45 7.02 -0.31
C GLU A 12 29.66 6.46 0.43
N GLU A 13 30.16 5.31 0.01
CA GLU A 13 31.47 4.82 0.37
C GLU A 13 32.44 5.10 -0.78
N GLU A 14 33.52 5.83 -0.48
CA GLU A 14 34.62 6.09 -1.41
C GLU A 14 35.38 4.77 -1.69
N GLY A 15 35.49 4.46 -2.99
CA GLY A 15 35.98 3.22 -3.46
C GLY A 15 37.39 3.19 -4.01
N PHE A 16 37.89 2.21 -4.56
CA PHE A 16 39.12 1.96 -5.30
C PHE A 16 38.83 1.77 -6.79
N PRO A 17 39.75 2.06 -7.69
CA PRO A 17 39.50 1.95 -9.13
C PRO A 17 39.62 0.50 -9.59
N GLU A 18 38.54 -0.16 -9.88
CA GLU A 18 38.51 -1.45 -10.58
C GLU A 18 37.70 -1.39 -11.87
N ASN A 19 38.39 -1.76 -12.94
CA ASN A 19 37.97 -2.25 -14.23
C ASN A 19 36.63 -1.79 -14.86
N ASN A 20 36.79 -1.14 -16.00
CA ASN A 20 35.78 -0.57 -16.89
C ASN A 20 34.70 -1.54 -17.43
N GLU A 21 34.70 -2.81 -17.09
CA GLU A 21 33.72 -3.79 -17.57
C GLU A 21 32.56 -4.09 -16.58
N LYS A 22 32.64 -3.56 -15.35
CA LYS A 22 31.56 -3.70 -14.34
C LYS A 22 30.57 -2.52 -14.30
N LYS A 23 30.81 -1.47 -15.08
CA LYS A 23 30.04 -0.22 -15.05
C LYS A 23 28.71 -0.27 -15.83
N GLU A 24 28.39 -1.37 -16.50
CA GLU A 24 27.18 -1.47 -17.37
C GLU A 24 25.97 -2.19 -16.75
N ARG A 25 25.98 -2.45 -15.43
CA ARG A 25 24.79 -3.04 -14.76
C ARG A 25 24.47 -2.39 -13.41
N GLU A 26 24.54 -1.08 -13.30
CA GLU A 26 23.71 -0.42 -12.31
C GLU A 26 22.27 -0.46 -12.85
N LYS A 27 21.54 -1.49 -12.47
CA LYS A 27 20.10 -1.60 -12.69
C LYS A 27 19.46 -0.40 -12.02
N THR A 28 19.15 0.64 -12.79
CA THR A 28 18.42 1.81 -12.30
C THR A 28 17.06 1.32 -11.83
N MET A 29 16.85 1.29 -10.52
CA MET A 29 15.56 0.94 -9.95
C MET A 29 14.65 2.17 -10.05
N GLU A 30 13.66 2.13 -10.91
CA GLU A 30 12.59 3.11 -10.96
C GLU A 30 11.52 2.76 -9.94
N LYS A 31 10.98 3.76 -9.23
CA LYS A 31 9.93 3.57 -8.22
C LYS A 31 8.78 4.53 -8.48
N MET A 32 7.57 4.00 -8.39
CA MET A 32 6.33 4.75 -8.40
C MET A 32 5.58 4.49 -7.09
N LEU A 33 5.21 5.56 -6.39
CA LEU A 33 4.43 5.45 -5.15
C LEU A 33 2.93 5.44 -5.48
N LEU A 34 2.22 4.48 -4.89
CA LEU A 34 0.78 4.30 -5.06
C LEU A 34 0.00 4.85 -3.83
N ASN A 35 0.23 6.11 -3.48
CA ASN A 35 -0.34 6.72 -2.28
C ASN A 35 -1.57 7.60 -2.58
N GLU A 36 -1.95 7.75 -3.85
CA GLU A 36 -3.01 8.67 -4.27
C GLU A 36 -4.24 7.96 -4.82
N ASN A 37 -5.36 8.67 -4.82
CA ASN A 37 -6.63 8.26 -5.44
C ASN A 37 -7.24 6.97 -4.87
N TRP A 38 -6.91 6.61 -3.65
CA TRP A 38 -7.51 5.47 -2.98
C TRP A 38 -8.96 5.75 -2.60
N LYS A 39 -9.76 4.70 -2.68
CA LYS A 39 -11.15 4.65 -2.24
C LYS A 39 -11.32 3.48 -1.29
N LEU A 40 -12.23 3.65 -0.33
CA LEU A 40 -12.59 2.67 0.67
C LEU A 40 -14.10 2.41 0.62
N ARG A 41 -14.50 1.17 0.81
CA ARG A 41 -15.89 0.82 1.12
C ARG A 41 -15.97 -0.35 2.10
N ASP A 42 -17.09 -0.46 2.79
CA ASP A 42 -17.52 -1.72 3.39
C ASP A 42 -17.81 -2.71 2.27
N ALA A 43 -17.32 -3.94 2.38
CA ALA A 43 -17.48 -4.96 1.33
C ALA A 43 -18.97 -5.33 1.08
N SER A 44 -19.84 -5.11 2.06
CA SER A 44 -21.29 -5.31 1.95
C SER A 44 -22.03 -4.13 1.32
N GLU A 45 -21.39 -2.96 1.18
CA GLU A 45 -21.96 -1.74 0.64
C GLU A 45 -21.49 -1.47 -0.80
N THR A 46 -22.21 -0.61 -1.51
CA THR A 46 -21.86 -0.17 -2.87
C THR A 46 -21.21 1.20 -2.91
N GLU A 47 -21.35 1.97 -1.83
CA GLU A 47 -20.84 3.33 -1.74
C GLU A 47 -19.35 3.35 -1.44
N TRP A 48 -18.62 4.13 -2.21
CA TRP A 48 -17.19 4.38 -2.00
C TRP A 48 -16.98 5.73 -1.34
N ILE A 49 -16.11 5.76 -0.34
CA ILE A 49 -15.60 6.98 0.28
C ILE A 49 -14.12 7.18 -0.09
N PRO A 50 -13.56 8.38 0.04
CA PRO A 50 -12.12 8.59 -0.08
C PRO A 50 -11.36 7.72 0.93
N GLY A 51 -10.33 7.04 0.45
CA GLY A 51 -9.40 6.25 1.27
C GLY A 51 -8.03 6.92 1.31
N THR A 52 -7.31 6.73 2.39
CA THR A 52 -5.96 7.26 2.61
C THR A 52 -4.96 6.13 2.75
N VAL A 53 -3.89 6.17 1.94
CA VAL A 53 -2.78 5.22 2.01
C VAL A 53 -1.46 6.01 2.00
N PRO A 54 -0.62 5.86 3.04
CA PRO A 54 -0.84 5.08 4.26
C PRO A 54 -1.94 5.65 5.15
N GLY A 55 -2.73 4.78 5.78
CA GLY A 55 -3.87 5.20 6.60
C GLY A 55 -4.57 4.03 7.27
N SER A 56 -5.76 4.29 7.78
CA SER A 56 -6.60 3.26 8.41
C SER A 56 -8.07 3.48 8.12
N VAL A 57 -8.84 2.39 8.19
CA VAL A 57 -10.31 2.42 8.05
C VAL A 57 -10.94 3.39 9.05
N TYR A 58 -10.47 3.40 10.31
CA TYR A 58 -10.95 4.31 11.34
C TYR A 58 -10.84 5.78 10.92
N GLN A 59 -9.66 6.18 10.43
CA GLN A 59 -9.43 7.56 10.04
C GLN A 59 -10.27 7.96 8.83
N ASP A 60 -10.39 7.07 7.86
CA ASP A 60 -11.17 7.35 6.65
C ASP A 60 -12.67 7.45 6.96
N TYR A 61 -13.20 6.60 7.86
CA TYR A 61 -14.59 6.67 8.31
C TYR A 61 -14.89 7.92 9.14
N LEU A 62 -13.95 8.36 10.00
CA LEU A 62 -14.04 9.63 10.71
C LEU A 62 -14.08 10.81 9.72
N ASN A 63 -13.16 10.83 8.77
CA ASN A 63 -13.08 11.88 7.77
C ASN A 63 -14.33 11.95 6.88
N ALA A 64 -14.93 10.81 6.59
CA ALA A 64 -16.18 10.71 5.82
C ALA A 64 -17.45 10.99 6.63
N GLY A 65 -17.33 11.20 7.95
CA GLY A 65 -18.47 11.39 8.85
C GLY A 65 -19.34 10.13 9.01
N LYS A 66 -18.79 8.96 8.70
CA LYS A 66 -19.47 7.65 8.83
C LYS A 66 -19.25 6.98 10.19
N MET A 67 -18.40 7.56 11.02
CA MET A 67 -18.11 7.13 12.38
C MET A 67 -17.92 8.34 13.26
N GLU A 68 -18.40 8.28 14.50
CA GLU A 68 -18.11 9.29 15.53
C GLU A 68 -16.74 9.01 16.17
N ASP A 69 -16.17 10.04 16.81
CA ASP A 69 -14.89 9.92 17.51
C ASP A 69 -14.95 8.79 18.56
N PRO A 70 -14.20 7.69 18.38
CA PRO A 70 -14.24 6.55 19.28
C PRO A 70 -13.77 6.86 20.71
N TYR A 71 -13.00 7.94 20.88
CA TYR A 71 -12.53 8.38 22.20
C TYR A 71 -13.56 9.20 22.97
N TRP A 72 -14.71 9.49 22.37
CA TRP A 72 -15.77 10.25 23.02
C TRP A 72 -16.86 9.32 23.60
N ARG A 73 -17.01 9.31 24.94
CA ARG A 73 -18.02 8.52 25.68
C ARG A 73 -17.95 7.02 25.38
N ALA A 74 -19.09 6.44 24.94
CA ALA A 74 -19.23 5.02 24.60
C ALA A 74 -19.11 4.72 23.10
N ASN A 75 -18.60 5.65 22.29
CA ASN A 75 -18.49 5.48 20.83
C ASN A 75 -17.50 4.38 20.45
N GLU A 76 -16.57 4.02 21.35
CA GLU A 76 -15.64 2.91 21.14
C GLU A 76 -16.37 1.59 20.84
N GLU A 77 -17.49 1.30 21.53
CA GLU A 77 -18.25 0.08 21.29
C GLU A 77 -18.81 0.03 19.86
N GLN A 78 -19.33 1.16 19.36
CA GLN A 78 -19.84 1.26 18.00
C GLN A 78 -18.72 1.16 16.96
N ALA A 79 -17.57 1.78 17.22
CA ALA A 79 -16.40 1.67 16.37
C ALA A 79 -15.88 0.23 16.29
N LEU A 80 -15.83 -0.50 17.41
CA LEU A 80 -15.42 -1.91 17.43
C LEU A 80 -16.39 -2.80 16.65
N GLU A 81 -17.72 -2.57 16.75
CA GLU A 81 -18.69 -3.32 15.96
C GLU A 81 -18.54 -3.04 14.45
N LEU A 82 -18.29 -1.79 14.07
CA LEU A 82 -18.05 -1.42 12.68
C LEU A 82 -16.81 -2.13 12.13
N MET A 83 -15.72 -2.21 12.90
CA MET A 83 -14.46 -2.81 12.49
C MET A 83 -14.45 -4.35 12.46
N LYS A 84 -15.55 -5.00 12.80
CA LYS A 84 -15.72 -6.45 12.55
C LYS A 84 -16.11 -6.77 11.11
N ARG A 85 -16.36 -5.77 10.30
CA ARG A 85 -16.73 -5.91 8.89
C ARG A 85 -15.50 -6.04 8.01
N ASP A 86 -15.73 -6.55 6.80
CA ASP A 86 -14.71 -6.56 5.75
C ASP A 86 -14.73 -5.26 4.97
N PHE A 87 -13.55 -4.77 4.60
CA PHE A 87 -13.38 -3.52 3.88
C PHE A 87 -12.56 -3.73 2.61
N GLU A 88 -12.93 -2.98 1.57
CA GLU A 88 -12.21 -2.98 0.30
C GLU A 88 -11.54 -1.62 0.07
N TYR A 89 -10.22 -1.62 -0.10
CA TYR A 89 -9.46 -0.49 -0.60
C TYR A 89 -9.20 -0.67 -2.09
N ARG A 90 -9.39 0.39 -2.86
CA ARG A 90 -9.17 0.36 -4.31
C ARG A 90 -8.52 1.64 -4.79
N THR A 91 -7.55 1.50 -5.68
CA THR A 91 -7.01 2.60 -6.49
C THR A 91 -6.92 2.20 -7.96
N VAL A 92 -6.84 3.19 -8.82
CA VAL A 92 -6.54 3.05 -10.25
C VAL A 92 -5.39 3.98 -10.54
N PHE A 93 -4.38 3.50 -11.23
CA PHE A 93 -3.17 4.23 -11.54
C PHE A 93 -2.67 3.89 -12.96
N ASP A 94 -1.97 4.83 -13.57
CA ASP A 94 -1.31 4.65 -14.85
C ASP A 94 0.16 4.32 -14.62
N VAL A 95 0.64 3.27 -15.25
CA VAL A 95 2.05 2.87 -15.20
C VAL A 95 2.80 3.54 -16.33
N PRO A 96 3.88 4.31 -16.06
CA PRO A 96 4.71 4.90 -17.09
C PRO A 96 5.27 3.84 -18.05
N GLU A 97 5.31 4.16 -19.36
CA GLU A 97 5.83 3.21 -20.37
C GLU A 97 7.24 2.72 -20.06
N GLY A 98 8.09 3.58 -19.48
CA GLY A 98 9.45 3.22 -19.07
C GLY A 98 9.52 2.05 -18.09
N MET A 99 8.53 1.90 -17.20
CA MET A 99 8.48 0.78 -16.25
C MET A 99 8.37 -0.58 -16.94
N PHE A 100 7.67 -0.65 -18.07
CA PHE A 100 7.54 -1.90 -18.84
C PHE A 100 8.82 -2.29 -19.60
N ALA A 101 9.80 -1.40 -19.68
CA ALA A 101 11.10 -1.70 -20.27
C ALA A 101 12.06 -2.42 -19.32
N HIS A 102 11.71 -2.50 -18.02
CA HIS A 102 12.49 -3.23 -17.02
C HIS A 102 12.25 -4.74 -17.14
N ASP A 103 13.26 -5.55 -16.79
CA ASP A 103 13.17 -7.02 -16.80
C ASP A 103 12.16 -7.55 -15.78
N GLU A 104 11.85 -6.76 -14.75
CA GLU A 104 11.00 -7.13 -13.66
C GLU A 104 10.27 -5.92 -13.09
N VAL A 105 8.97 -6.05 -12.90
CA VAL A 105 8.12 -5.09 -12.21
C VAL A 105 7.57 -5.74 -10.95
N ILE A 106 7.73 -5.07 -9.81
CA ILE A 106 7.33 -5.59 -8.51
C ILE A 106 6.31 -4.64 -7.88
N LEU A 107 5.16 -5.18 -7.50
CA LEU A 107 4.21 -4.52 -6.62
C LEU A 107 4.63 -4.78 -5.17
N HIS A 108 5.01 -3.72 -4.46
CA HIS A 108 5.60 -3.79 -3.13
C HIS A 108 4.69 -3.15 -2.08
N PHE A 109 4.52 -3.83 -0.94
CA PHE A 109 3.81 -3.34 0.24
C PHE A 109 4.73 -3.40 1.45
N ASP A 110 4.98 -2.26 2.09
CA ASP A 110 5.78 -2.18 3.31
C ASP A 110 5.10 -2.88 4.49
N GLY A 111 3.77 -2.88 4.51
CA GLY A 111 2.97 -3.59 5.50
C GLY A 111 1.48 -3.48 5.20
N ILE A 112 0.74 -4.52 5.56
CA ILE A 112 -0.72 -4.58 5.46
C ILE A 112 -1.25 -5.10 6.79
N ASP A 113 -2.10 -4.34 7.44
CA ASP A 113 -2.67 -4.68 8.75
C ASP A 113 -4.14 -5.11 8.60
N THR A 114 -4.45 -6.38 8.75
CA THR A 114 -3.56 -7.53 8.99
C THR A 114 -3.82 -8.62 7.96
N VAL A 115 -5.10 -8.99 7.77
CA VAL A 115 -5.53 -10.03 6.83
C VAL A 115 -6.13 -9.37 5.61
N ALA A 116 -5.63 -9.68 4.42
CA ALA A 116 -6.17 -9.16 3.18
C ALA A 116 -5.87 -10.06 1.98
N ASP A 117 -6.73 -9.96 0.98
CA ASP A 117 -6.48 -10.49 -0.36
C ASP A 117 -6.02 -9.35 -1.26
N ILE A 118 -4.93 -9.58 -1.98
CA ILE A 118 -4.35 -8.61 -2.91
C ILE A 118 -4.77 -8.97 -4.33
N CYS A 119 -5.40 -8.01 -5.01
CA CYS A 119 -5.84 -8.17 -6.38
C CYS A 119 -5.27 -7.07 -7.28
N LEU A 120 -4.86 -7.44 -8.49
CA LEU A 120 -4.47 -6.52 -9.55
C LEU A 120 -5.22 -6.87 -10.84
N ASN A 121 -5.90 -5.88 -11.42
CA ASN A 121 -6.68 -6.04 -12.65
C ASN A 121 -7.68 -7.24 -12.60
N GLY A 122 -8.28 -7.47 -11.42
CA GLY A 122 -9.24 -8.55 -11.20
C GLY A 122 -8.62 -9.94 -10.99
N GLN A 123 -7.30 -10.05 -10.93
CA GLN A 123 -6.59 -11.28 -10.60
C GLN A 123 -6.07 -11.22 -9.17
N THR A 124 -6.33 -12.26 -8.40
CA THR A 124 -5.77 -12.40 -7.04
C THR A 124 -4.27 -12.72 -7.14
N LEU A 125 -3.45 -11.87 -6.54
CA LEU A 125 -2.00 -12.05 -6.46
C LEU A 125 -1.61 -12.89 -5.25
N GLY A 126 -2.31 -12.73 -4.13
CA GLY A 126 -2.03 -13.48 -2.92
C GLY A 126 -2.88 -13.07 -1.74
N HIS A 127 -2.71 -13.83 -0.66
CA HIS A 127 -3.31 -13.61 0.65
C HIS A 127 -2.21 -13.19 1.62
N VAL A 128 -2.49 -12.20 2.47
CA VAL A 128 -1.56 -11.69 3.49
C VAL A 128 -2.22 -11.80 4.86
N ASP A 129 -1.42 -12.13 5.88
CA ASP A 129 -1.88 -12.41 7.23
C ASP A 129 -0.94 -11.88 8.34
N ASN A 130 0.02 -11.03 7.96
CA ASN A 130 1.03 -10.52 8.89
C ASN A 130 1.36 -9.05 8.62
N MET A 131 1.03 -8.19 9.57
CA MET A 131 1.23 -6.74 9.49
C MET A 131 2.70 -6.29 9.59
N HIS A 132 3.58 -7.15 10.10
CA HIS A 132 5.01 -6.85 10.32
C HIS A 132 5.90 -7.34 9.18
N ARG A 133 5.29 -7.77 8.08
CA ARG A 133 5.99 -8.32 6.94
C ARG A 133 5.78 -7.44 5.71
N THR A 134 6.86 -7.27 4.95
CA THR A 134 6.82 -6.76 3.58
C THR A 134 6.30 -7.83 2.63
N TRP A 135 5.47 -7.43 1.68
CA TRP A 135 4.90 -8.31 0.66
C TRP A 135 5.26 -7.80 -0.72
N GLU A 136 5.72 -8.70 -1.57
CA GLU A 136 6.15 -8.40 -2.93
C GLU A 136 5.52 -9.37 -3.91
N TYR A 137 4.99 -8.82 -5.00
CA TYR A 137 4.39 -9.58 -6.08
C TYR A 137 5.00 -9.14 -7.40
N ARG A 138 5.52 -10.09 -8.14
CA ARG A 138 5.97 -9.87 -9.52
C ARG A 138 4.74 -9.76 -10.42
N VAL A 139 4.62 -8.66 -11.19
CA VAL A 139 3.45 -8.33 -12.00
C VAL A 139 3.82 -7.98 -13.44
#